data_f7a3bd0eee81aa9cf0fd9ceaa995027a
#
_entry.id   f7a3bd0eee81aa9cf0fd9ceaa995027a
#
_cell.length_a   1.000
_cell.length_b   1.000
_cell.length_c   1.000
_cell.angle_alpha   90.00
_cell.angle_beta   90.00
_cell.angle_gamma   90.00
#
_symmetry.space_group_name_H-M   'P 1'
#
loop_
_entity.id
_entity.type
_entity.pdbx_description
1 polymer ?
#
loop_
_entity_poly.entity_id
_entity_poly.type
_entity_poly.pdbx_seq_one_letter_code
_entity_poly.pdbx_strand_id
1 'polypeptide(L)'
;MLIMSNINITESTIALIDSLKSTTGAFGLAGTGSEYKIVTELFLYKFFNDKFGFEAKHDKIYGPRLCQSEKWDAEYDSFTEEEVEDLFSYLPSSVPRMKPEHTLSHLYNASGKGDFSTLLDATLEDIATLNADTFAVTTSGKSRVNIFTKVTTYITDVQKRDEFAKALMRNIASFNFEDVFTEKYDFFSHIFEYLLKGFNNAGGGKYAEYYTPRAIAQVMARLLVGDNANLRGITCYDPSAGTGTLLMALAHQIGEDRCSIFSQDLSEKSSEMLRLNLILNNLS
;
A
#
# COMPACT_ATOMS: atom_id res chain seq x y z
N MET A 1 -11.12 -9.74 24.21
CA MET A 1 -9.69 -9.48 23.98
C MET A 1 -9.43 -9.05 22.52
N LEU A 2 -9.94 -9.73 21.52
CA LEU A 2 -9.81 -9.37 20.09
C LEU A 2 -10.32 -7.94 19.73
N ILE A 3 -11.43 -7.49 20.27
CA ILE A 3 -12.02 -6.17 19.95
C ILE A 3 -11.14 -5.01 20.44
N MET A 4 -10.45 -5.17 21.57
CA MET A 4 -9.55 -4.12 22.09
C MET A 4 -8.24 -4.01 21.32
N SER A 5 -7.72 -5.12 20.77
CA SER A 5 -6.53 -5.10 19.91
C SER A 5 -6.79 -4.37 18.58
N ASN A 6 -7.94 -4.60 17.97
CA ASN A 6 -8.31 -4.01 16.68
C ASN A 6 -8.52 -2.49 16.76
N ILE A 7 -9.09 -1.98 17.85
CA ILE A 7 -9.22 -0.53 18.08
C ILE A 7 -7.83 0.12 18.17
N ASN A 8 -6.91 -0.50 18.90
CA ASN A 8 -5.55 0.02 19.06
C ASN A 8 -4.76 0.07 17.74
N ILE A 9 -4.88 -0.96 16.89
CA ILE A 9 -4.20 -1.03 15.59
C ILE A 9 -4.75 0.05 14.64
N THR A 10 -6.07 0.23 14.58
CA THR A 10 -6.68 1.26 13.74
C THR A 10 -6.24 2.66 14.17
N GLU A 11 -6.26 2.96 15.47
CA GLU A 11 -5.81 4.23 16.02
C GLU A 11 -4.33 4.48 15.75
N SER A 12 -3.49 3.47 15.92
CA SER A 12 -2.05 3.55 15.64
C SER A 12 -1.77 3.80 14.15
N THR A 13 -2.54 3.18 13.26
CA THR A 13 -2.41 3.40 11.81
C THR A 13 -2.85 4.81 11.41
N ILE A 14 -3.92 5.31 12.00
CA ILE A 14 -4.37 6.70 11.81
C ILE A 14 -3.28 7.66 12.31
N ALA A 15 -2.70 7.39 13.48
CA ALA A 15 -1.62 8.20 14.03
C ALA A 15 -0.38 8.23 13.12
N LEU A 16 -0.05 7.11 12.45
CA LEU A 16 1.01 7.07 11.44
C LEU A 16 0.69 8.01 10.27
N ILE A 17 -0.52 7.92 9.72
CA ILE A 17 -0.95 8.78 8.61
C ILE A 17 -0.89 10.26 9.00
N ASP A 18 -1.36 10.60 10.19
CA ASP A 18 -1.37 11.97 10.71
C ASP A 18 0.05 12.49 10.98
N SER A 19 0.96 11.63 11.43
CA SER A 19 2.36 11.96 11.62
C SER A 19 3.06 12.26 10.27
N LEU A 20 2.76 11.48 9.22
CA LEU A 20 3.23 11.75 7.86
C LEU A 20 2.69 13.08 7.33
N LYS A 21 1.38 13.38 7.54
CA LYS A 21 0.78 14.68 7.19
C LYS A 21 1.41 15.83 7.95
N SER A 22 1.67 15.66 9.23
CA SER A 22 2.35 16.67 10.05
C SER A 22 3.76 16.97 9.52
N THR A 23 4.49 15.92 9.12
CA THR A 23 5.82 16.07 8.54
C THR A 23 5.77 16.78 7.19
N THR A 24 4.91 16.37 6.26
CA THR A 24 4.74 17.05 4.97
C THR A 24 4.33 18.51 5.14
N GLY A 25 3.44 18.78 6.12
CA GLY A 25 3.03 20.13 6.48
C GLY A 25 4.17 21.00 7.00
N ALA A 26 5.05 20.46 7.85
CA ALA A 26 6.23 21.16 8.36
C ALA A 26 7.21 21.58 7.25
N PHE A 27 7.21 20.87 6.12
CA PHE A 27 8.01 21.21 4.93
C PHE A 27 7.23 21.99 3.87
N GLY A 28 6.07 22.54 4.22
CA GLY A 28 5.31 23.49 3.38
C GLY A 28 4.38 22.85 2.35
N LEU A 29 4.06 21.55 2.49
CA LEU A 29 3.20 20.84 1.56
C LEU A 29 1.75 20.69 2.06
N ALA A 30 1.40 21.27 3.22
CA ALA A 30 0.08 21.13 3.83
C ALA A 30 -1.06 21.50 2.86
N GLY A 31 -2.06 20.65 2.75
CA GLY A 31 -3.24 20.87 1.92
C GLY A 31 -3.00 20.81 0.41
N THR A 32 -1.84 20.36 -0.04
CA THR A 32 -1.52 20.19 -1.46
C THR A 32 -1.80 18.77 -1.96
N GLY A 33 -1.98 18.61 -3.28
CA GLY A 33 -2.05 17.28 -3.88
C GLY A 33 -0.78 16.45 -3.68
N SER A 34 0.37 17.10 -3.54
CA SER A 34 1.67 16.46 -3.27
C SER A 34 1.73 15.90 -1.85
N GLU A 35 1.15 16.58 -0.85
CA GLU A 35 1.05 16.05 0.51
C GLU A 35 0.38 14.68 0.51
N TYR A 36 -0.80 14.61 -0.10
CA TYR A 36 -1.55 13.37 -0.17
C TYR A 36 -0.76 12.25 -0.86
N LYS A 37 -0.14 12.56 -2.00
CA LYS A 37 0.64 11.59 -2.77
C LYS A 37 1.79 11.04 -1.95
N ILE A 38 2.57 11.88 -1.29
CA ILE A 38 3.69 11.47 -0.42
C ILE A 38 3.18 10.60 0.72
N VAL A 39 2.14 11.03 1.43
CA VAL A 39 1.57 10.27 2.55
C VAL A 39 1.12 8.87 2.09
N THR A 40 0.43 8.80 0.96
CA THR A 40 -0.07 7.53 0.41
C THR A 40 1.08 6.61 -0.03
N GLU A 41 2.08 7.15 -0.73
CA GLU A 41 3.22 6.37 -1.21
C GLU A 41 4.08 5.85 -0.06
N LEU A 42 4.35 6.67 0.96
CA LEU A 42 5.11 6.23 2.14
C LEU A 42 4.34 5.20 2.99
N PHE A 43 3.03 5.38 3.13
CA PHE A 43 2.16 4.40 3.74
C PHE A 43 2.20 3.06 2.99
N LEU A 44 2.08 3.11 1.66
CA LEU A 44 2.15 1.93 0.80
C LEU A 44 3.52 1.27 0.83
N TYR A 45 4.61 2.04 0.84
CA TYR A 45 5.96 1.49 0.99
C TYR A 45 6.11 0.72 2.31
N LYS A 46 5.64 1.29 3.42
CA LYS A 46 5.63 0.60 4.71
C LYS A 46 4.79 -0.67 4.68
N PHE A 47 3.61 -0.59 4.07
CA PHE A 47 2.75 -1.78 3.88
C PHE A 47 3.47 -2.86 3.05
N PHE A 48 4.15 -2.50 1.97
CA PHE A 48 4.91 -3.44 1.14
C PHE A 48 6.02 -4.12 1.94
N ASN A 49 6.80 -3.35 2.66
CA ASN A 49 7.89 -3.87 3.49
C ASN A 49 7.38 -4.90 4.50
N ASP A 50 6.34 -4.56 5.22
CA ASP A 50 5.83 -5.43 6.27
C ASP A 50 5.08 -6.64 5.70
N LYS A 51 4.34 -6.47 4.59
CA LYS A 51 3.67 -7.57 3.90
C LYS A 51 4.65 -8.57 3.32
N PHE A 52 5.70 -8.09 2.65
CA PHE A 52 6.77 -8.95 2.16
C PHE A 52 7.42 -9.73 3.31
N GLY A 53 7.83 -9.05 4.39
CA GLY A 53 8.44 -9.69 5.55
C GLY A 53 7.52 -10.71 6.22
N PHE A 54 6.23 -10.41 6.34
CA PHE A 54 5.24 -11.34 6.87
C PHE A 54 5.17 -12.61 6.03
N GLU A 55 4.99 -12.49 4.72
CA GLU A 55 4.87 -13.65 3.83
C GLU A 55 6.19 -14.43 3.69
N ALA A 56 7.33 -13.74 3.63
CA ALA A 56 8.64 -14.38 3.58
C ALA A 56 8.92 -15.22 4.83
N LYS A 57 8.53 -14.76 6.02
CA LYS A 57 8.63 -15.54 7.27
C LYS A 57 7.71 -16.75 7.30
N HIS A 58 6.61 -16.74 6.54
CA HIS A 58 5.68 -17.87 6.44
C HIS A 58 6.01 -18.81 5.28
N ASP A 59 7.01 -18.48 4.45
CA ASP A 59 7.49 -19.40 3.42
C ASP A 59 8.09 -20.68 4.04
N LYS A 60 7.86 -21.82 3.37
CA LYS A 60 8.26 -23.11 3.93
C LYS A 60 9.77 -23.38 3.87
N ILE A 61 10.46 -22.75 2.93
CA ILE A 61 11.89 -22.98 2.66
C ILE A 61 12.73 -21.96 3.40
N TYR A 62 12.46 -20.67 3.19
CA TYR A 62 13.25 -19.57 3.73
C TYR A 62 12.73 -19.03 5.07
N GLY A 63 11.45 -19.21 5.39
CA GLY A 63 10.85 -18.75 6.63
C GLY A 63 11.57 -19.23 7.89
N PRO A 64 11.94 -20.52 8.03
CA PRO A 64 12.68 -21.01 9.19
C PRO A 64 14.01 -20.27 9.42
N ARG A 65 14.73 -19.86 8.35
CA ARG A 65 15.96 -19.08 8.44
C ARG A 65 15.66 -17.64 8.86
N LEU A 66 14.67 -17.00 8.25
CA LEU A 66 14.28 -15.62 8.56
C LEU A 66 13.75 -15.45 9.98
N CYS A 67 13.09 -16.46 10.53
CA CYS A 67 12.57 -16.47 11.89
C CYS A 67 13.63 -16.76 12.98
N GLN A 68 14.85 -17.14 12.63
CA GLN A 68 15.93 -17.37 13.61
C GLN A 68 16.50 -16.06 14.17
N SER A 69 16.37 -14.98 13.43
CA SER A 69 16.81 -13.65 13.84
C SER A 69 15.65 -12.87 14.47
N GLU A 70 15.92 -12.07 15.50
CA GLU A 70 14.95 -11.09 16.03
C GLU A 70 14.53 -10.08 14.96
N LYS A 71 15.38 -9.87 13.94
CA LYS A 71 15.14 -8.97 12.80
C LYS A 71 15.28 -9.78 11.51
N TRP A 72 14.15 -10.17 10.93
CA TRP A 72 14.09 -10.92 9.70
C TRP A 72 14.84 -10.25 8.55
N ASP A 73 14.78 -8.93 8.46
CA ASP A 73 15.38 -8.11 7.42
C ASP A 73 16.91 -8.09 7.48
N ALA A 74 17.49 -8.18 8.68
CA ALA A 74 18.94 -8.32 8.83
C ALA A 74 19.45 -9.69 8.31
N GLU A 75 18.66 -10.75 8.48
CA GLU A 75 18.95 -12.05 7.89
C GLU A 75 18.75 -12.03 6.37
N TYR A 76 17.68 -11.36 5.91
CA TYR A 76 17.40 -11.20 4.48
C TYR A 76 18.49 -10.40 3.74
N ASP A 77 19.12 -9.42 4.38
CA ASP A 77 20.28 -8.69 3.83
C ASP A 77 21.48 -9.61 3.51
N SER A 78 21.53 -10.82 4.08
CA SER A 78 22.58 -11.80 3.83
C SER A 78 22.28 -12.74 2.64
N PHE A 79 21.09 -12.67 2.05
CA PHE A 79 20.70 -13.54 0.94
C PHE A 79 21.48 -13.22 -0.33
N THR A 80 21.82 -14.25 -1.08
CA THR A 80 22.37 -14.12 -2.43
C THR A 80 21.28 -13.73 -3.42
N GLU A 81 21.65 -13.22 -4.59
CA GLU A 81 20.69 -12.92 -5.66
C GLU A 81 19.86 -14.15 -6.05
N GLU A 82 20.47 -15.33 -6.09
CA GLU A 82 19.79 -16.58 -6.39
C GLU A 82 18.76 -16.95 -5.31
N GLU A 83 19.08 -16.78 -4.03
CA GLU A 83 18.15 -17.01 -2.92
C GLU A 83 16.97 -16.02 -2.93
N VAL A 84 17.22 -14.76 -3.34
CA VAL A 84 16.17 -13.73 -3.48
C VAL A 84 15.19 -14.09 -4.60
N GLU A 85 15.72 -14.45 -5.79
CA GLU A 85 14.89 -14.85 -6.93
C GLU A 85 14.08 -16.13 -6.62
N ASP A 86 14.71 -17.07 -5.94
CA ASP A 86 14.05 -18.31 -5.52
C ASP A 86 12.92 -18.03 -4.53
N LEU A 87 13.15 -17.21 -3.50
CA LEU A 87 12.10 -16.75 -2.59
C LEU A 87 10.96 -16.07 -3.36
N PHE A 88 11.26 -15.21 -4.32
CA PHE A 88 10.24 -14.54 -5.14
C PHE A 88 9.36 -15.55 -5.89
N SER A 89 9.92 -16.67 -6.33
CA SER A 89 9.18 -17.71 -7.03
C SER A 89 8.16 -18.45 -6.16
N TYR A 90 8.42 -18.55 -4.85
CA TYR A 90 7.54 -19.22 -3.89
C TYR A 90 6.41 -18.32 -3.37
N LEU A 91 6.62 -17.01 -3.34
CA LEU A 91 5.62 -16.08 -2.83
C LEU A 91 4.45 -15.88 -3.81
N PRO A 92 3.20 -15.76 -3.34
CA PRO A 92 2.05 -15.44 -4.17
C PRO A 92 2.28 -14.17 -5.01
N SER A 93 1.66 -14.09 -6.18
CA SER A 93 1.79 -12.91 -7.08
C SER A 93 1.23 -11.62 -6.47
N SER A 94 0.29 -11.72 -5.52
CA SER A 94 -0.26 -10.58 -4.79
C SER A 94 0.69 -10.00 -3.73
N VAL A 95 1.80 -10.70 -3.42
CA VAL A 95 2.82 -10.22 -2.48
C VAL A 95 3.81 -9.34 -3.23
N PRO A 96 4.05 -8.10 -2.75
CA PRO A 96 5.05 -7.24 -3.38
C PRO A 96 6.44 -7.88 -3.32
N ARG A 97 7.22 -7.71 -4.38
CA ARG A 97 8.62 -8.14 -4.43
C ARG A 97 9.51 -7.03 -3.89
N MET A 98 10.38 -7.36 -2.95
CA MET A 98 11.32 -6.40 -2.36
C MET A 98 12.69 -7.06 -2.25
N LYS A 99 13.72 -6.42 -2.82
CA LYS A 99 15.11 -6.86 -2.64
C LYS A 99 15.63 -6.48 -1.25
N PRO A 100 16.74 -7.04 -0.77
CA PRO A 100 17.34 -6.67 0.52
C PRO A 100 17.52 -5.16 0.70
N GLU A 101 18.09 -4.48 -0.31
CA GLU A 101 18.31 -3.03 -0.30
C GLU A 101 17.03 -2.18 -0.28
N HIS A 102 15.88 -2.80 -0.56
CA HIS A 102 14.58 -2.13 -0.51
C HIS A 102 13.95 -2.12 0.88
N THR A 103 14.48 -2.91 1.82
CA THR A 103 13.89 -3.03 3.16
C THR A 103 13.99 -1.73 3.95
N LEU A 104 13.00 -1.53 4.81
CA LEU A 104 12.95 -0.34 5.66
C LEU A 104 14.18 -0.22 6.56
N SER A 105 14.65 -1.33 7.13
CA SER A 105 15.84 -1.33 7.98
C SER A 105 17.11 -1.00 7.20
N HIS A 106 17.25 -1.50 5.97
CA HIS A 106 18.38 -1.14 5.11
C HIS A 106 18.43 0.37 4.85
N LEU A 107 17.31 0.94 4.42
CA LEU A 107 17.21 2.39 4.20
C LEU A 107 17.40 3.20 5.49
N TYR A 108 16.81 2.76 6.59
CA TYR A 108 16.97 3.45 7.88
C TYR A 108 18.42 3.52 8.31
N ASN A 109 19.17 2.40 8.18
CA ASN A 109 20.60 2.32 8.47
C ASN A 109 21.43 3.21 7.53
N ALA A 110 21.00 3.37 6.29
CA ALA A 110 21.65 4.25 5.32
C ALA A 110 21.33 5.74 5.55
N SER A 111 20.35 6.09 6.38
CA SER A 111 19.87 7.47 6.57
C SER A 111 20.92 8.42 7.18
N GLY A 112 21.98 7.89 7.80
CA GLY A 112 23.12 8.69 8.31
C GLY A 112 24.10 9.13 7.23
N LYS A 113 24.03 8.58 6.00
CA LYS A 113 24.89 8.92 4.88
C LYS A 113 24.34 10.15 4.14
N GLY A 114 25.22 10.91 3.44
CA GLY A 114 24.78 11.98 2.54
C GLY A 114 23.94 11.46 1.37
N ASP A 115 23.22 12.35 0.71
CA ASP A 115 22.36 12.06 -0.45
C ASP A 115 21.24 11.03 -0.18
N PHE A 116 20.74 11.00 1.05
CA PHE A 116 19.70 10.06 1.45
C PHE A 116 18.37 10.26 0.68
N SER A 117 18.04 11.49 0.34
CA SER A 117 16.88 11.81 -0.50
C SER A 117 16.94 11.13 -1.87
N THR A 118 18.11 11.16 -2.49
CA THR A 118 18.34 10.48 -3.78
C THR A 118 18.23 8.96 -3.64
N LEU A 119 18.77 8.39 -2.57
CA LEU A 119 18.67 6.97 -2.28
C LEU A 119 17.21 6.54 -2.07
N LEU A 120 16.43 7.27 -1.27
CA LEU A 120 15.02 6.99 -1.04
C LEU A 120 14.22 7.02 -2.34
N ASP A 121 14.38 8.08 -3.13
CA ASP A 121 13.67 8.21 -4.41
C ASP A 121 14.04 7.10 -5.40
N ALA A 122 15.32 6.73 -5.49
CA ALA A 122 15.78 5.64 -6.35
C ALA A 122 15.23 4.27 -5.88
N THR A 123 15.19 4.03 -4.58
CA THR A 123 14.62 2.79 -4.01
C THR A 123 13.13 2.67 -4.32
N LEU A 124 12.36 3.75 -4.16
CA LEU A 124 10.94 3.75 -4.48
C LEU A 124 10.69 3.46 -5.98
N GLU A 125 11.49 4.06 -6.87
CA GLU A 125 11.41 3.79 -8.31
C GLU A 125 11.78 2.34 -8.66
N ASP A 126 12.80 1.76 -8.00
CA ASP A 126 13.20 0.37 -8.25
C ASP A 126 12.13 -0.61 -7.77
N ILE A 127 11.54 -0.39 -6.59
CA ILE A 127 10.39 -1.17 -6.10
C ILE A 127 9.23 -1.07 -7.09
N ALA A 128 8.91 0.13 -7.59
CA ALA A 128 7.85 0.31 -8.57
C ALA A 128 8.11 -0.45 -9.86
N THR A 129 9.34 -0.45 -10.34
CA THR A 129 9.76 -1.15 -11.56
C THR A 129 9.70 -2.67 -11.37
N LEU A 130 10.22 -3.17 -10.25
CA LEU A 130 10.21 -4.59 -9.90
C LEU A 130 8.80 -5.18 -9.82
N ASN A 131 7.84 -4.36 -9.41
CA ASN A 131 6.45 -4.77 -9.20
C ASN A 131 5.50 -4.28 -10.30
N ALA A 132 6.01 -3.74 -11.41
CA ALA A 132 5.20 -3.08 -12.42
C ALA A 132 4.18 -4.01 -13.10
N ASP A 133 4.51 -5.28 -13.28
CA ASP A 133 3.61 -6.24 -13.94
C ASP A 133 2.38 -6.57 -13.09
N THR A 134 2.51 -6.50 -11.76
CA THR A 134 1.40 -6.77 -10.84
C THR A 134 0.66 -5.50 -10.44
N PHE A 135 1.39 -4.40 -10.17
CA PHE A 135 0.82 -3.23 -9.49
C PHE A 135 0.79 -1.94 -10.32
N ALA A 136 1.38 -1.87 -11.51
CA ALA A 136 1.26 -0.67 -12.33
C ALA A 136 -0.14 -0.54 -12.96
N VAL A 137 -0.60 0.71 -13.08
CA VAL A 137 -1.82 1.04 -13.80
C VAL A 137 -1.49 1.30 -15.27
N THR A 138 -2.27 0.75 -16.18
CA THR A 138 -2.14 1.06 -17.60
C THR A 138 -3.17 2.12 -17.98
N THR A 139 -2.71 3.25 -18.47
CA THR A 139 -3.59 4.31 -18.96
C THR A 139 -4.15 3.98 -20.36
N SER A 140 -5.21 4.68 -20.77
CA SER A 140 -5.79 4.58 -22.13
C SER A 140 -4.78 4.84 -23.26
N GLY A 141 -3.70 5.58 -22.97
CA GLY A 141 -2.58 5.83 -23.87
C GLY A 141 -1.50 4.73 -23.88
N LYS A 142 -1.73 3.60 -23.21
CA LYS A 142 -0.80 2.47 -23.03
C LYS A 142 0.48 2.83 -22.25
N SER A 143 0.55 3.98 -21.59
CA SER A 143 1.63 4.26 -20.64
C SER A 143 1.32 3.62 -19.29
N ARG A 144 2.36 3.06 -18.65
CA ARG A 144 2.26 2.54 -17.29
C ARG A 144 2.49 3.67 -16.29
N VAL A 145 1.61 3.79 -15.31
CA VAL A 145 1.80 4.69 -14.17
C VAL A 145 2.33 3.87 -13.00
N ASN A 146 3.50 4.23 -12.54
CA ASN A 146 4.14 3.55 -11.41
C ASN A 146 3.43 3.88 -10.10
N ILE A 147 3.45 2.91 -9.18
CA ILE A 147 2.85 3.04 -7.83
C ILE A 147 3.67 3.96 -6.90
N PHE A 148 4.94 4.16 -7.20
CA PHE A 148 5.83 5.05 -6.47
C PHE A 148 6.47 6.05 -7.41
N THR A 149 6.74 7.24 -6.87
CA THR A 149 7.42 8.34 -7.56
C THR A 149 8.54 8.93 -6.69
N LYS A 150 9.26 9.92 -7.20
CA LYS A 150 10.29 10.64 -6.46
C LYS A 150 9.65 11.59 -5.44
N VAL A 151 9.41 11.12 -4.23
CA VAL A 151 8.68 11.87 -3.20
C VAL A 151 9.44 13.10 -2.69
N THR A 152 10.77 13.08 -2.73
CA THR A 152 11.58 14.20 -2.22
C THR A 152 11.63 15.38 -3.19
N THR A 153 11.35 15.15 -4.46
CA THR A 153 11.38 16.20 -5.50
C THR A 153 10.28 17.25 -5.33
N TYR A 154 9.23 16.96 -4.56
CA TYR A 154 8.22 17.94 -4.19
C TYR A 154 8.76 19.05 -3.27
N ILE A 155 9.89 18.80 -2.61
CA ILE A 155 10.62 19.83 -1.85
C ILE A 155 11.50 20.61 -2.84
N THR A 156 11.16 21.86 -3.08
CA THR A 156 11.87 22.74 -4.02
C THR A 156 13.28 23.09 -3.54
N ASP A 157 13.46 23.28 -2.24
CA ASP A 157 14.77 23.52 -1.61
C ASP A 157 15.55 22.20 -1.50
N VAL A 158 16.49 22.01 -2.41
CA VAL A 158 17.31 20.78 -2.50
C VAL A 158 18.05 20.49 -1.20
N GLN A 159 18.46 21.51 -0.45
CA GLN A 159 19.21 21.35 0.80
C GLN A 159 18.34 20.75 1.92
N LYS A 160 17.02 20.87 1.82
CA LYS A 160 16.06 20.32 2.78
C LYS A 160 15.57 18.91 2.45
N ARG A 161 15.86 18.40 1.25
CA ARG A 161 15.36 17.09 0.81
C ARG A 161 15.82 15.95 1.69
N ASP A 162 17.09 15.98 2.09
CA ASP A 162 17.63 14.94 2.97
C ASP A 162 16.99 14.95 4.36
N GLU A 163 16.78 16.15 4.92
CA GLU A 163 16.09 16.30 6.20
C GLU A 163 14.65 15.80 6.11
N PHE A 164 13.95 16.15 5.04
CA PHE A 164 12.61 15.70 4.76
C PHE A 164 12.53 14.16 4.64
N ALA A 165 13.38 13.56 3.82
CA ALA A 165 13.45 12.11 3.65
C ALA A 165 13.70 11.38 4.98
N LYS A 166 14.65 11.86 5.79
CA LYS A 166 14.95 11.32 7.12
C LYS A 166 13.77 11.45 8.10
N ALA A 167 13.04 12.55 8.03
CA ALA A 167 11.84 12.76 8.85
C ALA A 167 10.72 11.78 8.46
N LEU A 168 10.47 11.57 7.17
CA LEU A 168 9.51 10.58 6.69
C LEU A 168 9.87 9.16 7.13
N MET A 169 11.13 8.77 6.97
CA MET A 169 11.60 7.43 7.36
C MET A 169 11.45 7.18 8.87
N ARG A 170 11.73 8.17 9.73
CA ARG A 170 11.52 8.04 11.18
C ARG A 170 10.07 7.77 11.53
N ASN A 171 9.12 8.39 10.83
CA ASN A 171 7.70 8.16 11.10
C ASN A 171 7.28 6.72 10.80
N ILE A 172 7.68 6.18 9.64
CA ILE A 172 7.29 4.83 9.24
C ILE A 172 8.07 3.73 9.97
N ALA A 173 9.29 4.00 10.45
CA ALA A 173 10.13 3.02 11.12
C ALA A 173 9.58 2.56 12.48
N SER A 174 8.77 3.40 13.15
CA SER A 174 8.19 3.09 14.46
C SER A 174 6.91 2.25 14.40
N PHE A 175 6.39 2.01 13.22
CA PHE A 175 5.12 1.31 13.00
C PHE A 175 5.35 -0.11 12.46
N ASN A 176 4.41 -1.05 12.74
CA ASN A 176 4.43 -2.41 12.22
C ASN A 176 3.01 -2.83 11.83
N PHE A 177 2.85 -3.31 10.60
CA PHE A 177 1.58 -3.85 10.08
C PHE A 177 1.41 -5.35 10.32
N GLU A 178 2.37 -6.04 10.90
CA GLU A 178 2.39 -7.51 10.93
C GLU A 178 1.13 -8.10 11.58
N ASP A 179 0.68 -7.51 12.70
CA ASP A 179 -0.54 -7.95 13.38
C ASP A 179 -1.83 -7.75 12.55
N VAL A 180 -1.75 -6.91 11.52
CA VAL A 180 -2.89 -6.55 10.68
C VAL A 180 -3.12 -7.55 9.55
N PHE A 181 -2.08 -8.25 9.11
CA PHE A 181 -2.19 -9.15 7.94
C PHE A 181 -3.03 -10.40 8.23
N THR A 182 -3.29 -10.68 9.50
CA THR A 182 -4.24 -11.71 9.92
C THR A 182 -5.68 -11.18 10.03
N GLU A 183 -5.87 -9.85 9.92
CA GLU A 183 -7.17 -9.21 10.03
C GLU A 183 -7.97 -9.32 8.73
N LYS A 184 -9.28 -9.15 8.87
CA LYS A 184 -10.20 -9.22 7.74
C LYS A 184 -10.36 -7.86 7.05
N TYR A 185 -10.93 -7.87 5.88
CA TYR A 185 -11.34 -6.77 5.00
C TYR A 185 -11.71 -5.44 5.71
N ASP A 186 -12.33 -5.50 6.88
CA ASP A 186 -12.84 -4.32 7.58
C ASP A 186 -11.77 -3.31 7.99
N PHE A 187 -10.58 -3.76 8.35
CA PHE A 187 -9.48 -2.88 8.76
C PHE A 187 -8.99 -2.01 7.58
N PHE A 188 -8.57 -2.64 6.50
CA PHE A 188 -8.00 -1.91 5.35
C PHE A 188 -9.01 -1.00 4.67
N SER A 189 -10.28 -1.38 4.64
CA SER A 189 -11.35 -0.52 4.15
C SER A 189 -11.51 0.74 5.01
N HIS A 190 -11.38 0.65 6.32
CA HIS A 190 -11.44 1.79 7.25
C HIS A 190 -10.25 2.74 7.05
N ILE A 191 -9.04 2.20 6.91
CA ILE A 191 -7.84 2.99 6.66
C ILE A 191 -7.91 3.68 5.29
N PHE A 192 -8.40 2.98 4.28
CA PHE A 192 -8.62 3.56 2.96
C PHE A 192 -9.62 4.73 3.00
N GLU A 193 -10.75 4.57 3.72
CA GLU A 193 -11.70 5.66 3.94
C GLU A 193 -11.07 6.87 4.65
N TYR A 194 -10.21 6.62 5.64
CA TYR A 194 -9.51 7.69 6.34
C TYR A 194 -8.56 8.46 5.41
N LEU A 195 -7.79 7.77 4.59
CA LEU A 195 -6.95 8.38 3.56
C LEU A 195 -7.77 9.22 2.59
N LEU A 196 -8.89 8.68 2.09
CA LEU A 196 -9.81 9.40 1.19
C LEU A 196 -10.40 10.66 1.82
N LYS A 197 -10.85 10.60 3.08
CA LYS A 197 -11.39 11.78 3.78
C LYS A 197 -10.37 12.89 3.90
N GLY A 198 -9.12 12.55 4.22
CA GLY A 198 -8.02 13.51 4.25
C GLY A 198 -7.80 14.19 2.90
N PHE A 199 -7.90 13.43 1.83
CA PHE A 199 -7.75 13.91 0.46
C PHE A 199 -8.90 14.83 0.02
N ASN A 200 -10.14 14.49 0.35
CA ASN A 200 -11.32 15.31 0.05
C ASN A 200 -11.26 16.69 0.69
N ASN A 201 -10.76 16.77 1.92
CA ASN A 201 -10.60 18.02 2.64
C ASN A 201 -9.53 18.94 2.01
N ALA A 202 -8.45 18.37 1.50
CA ALA A 202 -7.37 19.12 0.84
C ALA A 202 -7.72 19.59 -0.59
N GLY A 203 -8.62 18.88 -1.28
CA GLY A 203 -8.96 19.13 -2.70
C GLY A 203 -10.21 19.98 -2.96
N GLY A 204 -10.81 20.62 -1.95
CA GLY A 204 -11.97 21.52 -2.14
C GLY A 204 -13.28 20.79 -2.46
N GLY A 205 -13.49 19.60 -1.97
CA GLY A 205 -14.78 18.89 -2.03
C GLY A 205 -15.09 18.16 -3.33
N LYS A 206 -14.28 18.30 -4.37
CA LYS A 206 -14.51 17.63 -5.68
C LYS A 206 -14.34 16.10 -5.65
N TYR A 207 -13.75 15.56 -4.61
CA TYR A 207 -13.46 14.11 -4.50
C TYR A 207 -14.55 13.32 -3.80
N ALA A 208 -15.48 13.96 -3.09
CA ALA A 208 -16.66 13.32 -2.54
C ALA A 208 -17.58 12.69 -3.61
N GLU A 209 -17.40 13.10 -4.87
CA GLU A 209 -18.16 12.60 -6.01
C GLU A 209 -17.80 11.15 -6.39
N TYR A 210 -16.69 10.60 -5.90
CA TYR A 210 -16.15 9.31 -6.34
C TYR A 210 -16.22 8.20 -5.28
N TYR A 211 -16.81 8.49 -4.13
CA TYR A 211 -16.86 7.52 -3.03
C TYR A 211 -18.28 7.03 -2.75
N THR A 212 -18.48 5.73 -2.91
CA THR A 212 -19.71 5.06 -2.53
C THR A 212 -19.64 4.66 -1.05
N PRO A 213 -20.60 5.06 -0.19
CA PRO A 213 -20.63 4.64 1.21
C PRO A 213 -20.60 3.12 1.34
N ARG A 214 -19.70 2.62 2.19
CA ARG A 214 -19.45 1.18 2.37
C ARG A 214 -20.70 0.38 2.69
N ALA A 215 -21.58 0.90 3.54
CA ALA A 215 -22.83 0.22 3.89
C ALA A 215 -23.72 -0.03 2.66
N ILE A 216 -23.76 0.92 1.74
CA ILE A 216 -24.49 0.79 0.47
C ILE A 216 -23.82 -0.26 -0.41
N ALA A 217 -22.51 -0.21 -0.55
CA ALA A 217 -21.75 -1.19 -1.33
C ALA A 217 -21.95 -2.62 -0.81
N GLN A 218 -21.93 -2.81 0.51
CA GLN A 218 -22.19 -4.12 1.12
C GLN A 218 -23.62 -4.63 0.87
N VAL A 219 -24.62 -3.77 0.95
CA VAL A 219 -26.00 -4.16 0.62
C VAL A 219 -26.11 -4.56 -0.83
N MET A 220 -25.53 -3.79 -1.76
CA MET A 220 -25.52 -4.12 -3.18
C MET A 220 -24.81 -5.43 -3.47
N ALA A 221 -23.64 -5.66 -2.88
CA ALA A 221 -22.90 -6.91 -3.04
C ALA A 221 -23.71 -8.13 -2.54
N ARG A 222 -24.35 -8.02 -1.38
CA ARG A 222 -25.22 -9.08 -0.85
C ARG A 222 -26.41 -9.37 -1.76
N LEU A 223 -27.04 -8.35 -2.33
CA LEU A 223 -28.15 -8.51 -3.25
C LEU A 223 -27.73 -9.20 -4.56
N LEU A 224 -26.53 -8.85 -5.08
CA LEU A 224 -26.00 -9.43 -6.32
C LEU A 224 -25.58 -10.90 -6.14
N VAL A 225 -24.93 -11.22 -5.03
CA VAL A 225 -24.45 -12.58 -4.76
C VAL A 225 -25.58 -13.48 -4.25
N GLY A 226 -26.52 -12.94 -3.48
CA GLY A 226 -27.62 -13.69 -2.87
C GLY A 226 -27.09 -14.79 -1.94
N ASP A 227 -27.81 -15.90 -1.86
CA ASP A 227 -27.47 -17.07 -1.02
C ASP A 227 -26.51 -18.06 -1.72
N ASN A 228 -25.88 -17.65 -2.82
CA ASN A 228 -24.99 -18.50 -3.61
C ASN A 228 -23.60 -18.66 -2.95
N ALA A 229 -23.48 -19.53 -1.96
CA ALA A 229 -22.23 -19.78 -1.23
C ALA A 229 -21.09 -20.41 -2.05
N ASN A 230 -21.36 -20.93 -3.26
CA ASN A 230 -20.44 -21.73 -4.07
C ASN A 230 -19.98 -21.04 -5.38
N LEU A 231 -20.07 -19.74 -5.47
CA LEU A 231 -19.58 -19.00 -6.63
C LEU A 231 -18.06 -19.17 -6.76
N ARG A 232 -17.59 -19.53 -7.97
CA ARG A 232 -16.15 -19.64 -8.31
C ARG A 232 -15.92 -19.21 -9.74
N GLY A 233 -14.74 -18.64 -10.01
CA GLY A 233 -14.37 -18.17 -11.34
C GLY A 233 -15.25 -17.03 -11.82
N ILE A 234 -15.71 -16.20 -10.92
CA ILE A 234 -16.60 -15.07 -11.22
C ILE A 234 -15.78 -13.89 -11.73
N THR A 235 -16.22 -13.29 -12.82
CA THR A 235 -15.68 -12.02 -13.30
C THR A 235 -16.54 -10.88 -12.79
N CYS A 236 -15.94 -9.98 -12.02
CA CYS A 236 -16.54 -8.75 -11.55
C CYS A 236 -16.05 -7.59 -12.42
N TYR A 237 -16.96 -6.83 -13.00
CA TYR A 237 -16.63 -5.70 -13.83
C TYR A 237 -17.43 -4.45 -13.44
N ASP A 238 -16.71 -3.33 -13.29
CA ASP A 238 -17.30 -2.02 -13.04
C ASP A 238 -16.77 -1.03 -14.11
N PRO A 239 -17.63 -0.51 -15.00
CA PRO A 239 -17.24 0.43 -16.05
C PRO A 239 -17.00 1.87 -15.54
N SER A 240 -17.31 2.16 -14.28
CA SER A 240 -17.14 3.45 -13.63
C SER A 240 -16.76 3.27 -12.16
N ALA A 241 -15.64 2.60 -11.97
CA ALA A 241 -15.27 2.00 -10.68
C ALA A 241 -14.99 3.01 -9.56
N GLY A 242 -14.69 4.27 -9.90
CA GLY A 242 -14.29 5.25 -8.92
C GLY A 242 -13.11 4.76 -8.08
N THR A 243 -13.27 4.75 -6.77
CA THR A 243 -12.28 4.22 -5.82
C THR A 243 -12.38 2.71 -5.60
N GLY A 244 -13.27 2.01 -6.31
CA GLY A 244 -13.44 0.56 -6.25
C GLY A 244 -14.21 0.02 -5.06
N THR A 245 -14.90 0.85 -4.31
CA THR A 245 -15.64 0.41 -3.09
C THR A 245 -16.68 -0.68 -3.38
N LEU A 246 -17.39 -0.58 -4.52
CA LEU A 246 -18.36 -1.61 -4.95
C LEU A 246 -17.67 -2.92 -5.31
N LEU A 247 -16.57 -2.85 -6.05
CA LEU A 247 -15.79 -4.03 -6.44
C LEU A 247 -15.20 -4.75 -5.22
N MET A 248 -14.67 -3.99 -4.26
CA MET A 248 -14.15 -4.55 -3.01
C MET A 248 -15.24 -5.27 -2.21
N ALA A 249 -16.40 -4.64 -2.05
CA ALA A 249 -17.53 -5.24 -1.34
C ALA A 249 -18.01 -6.54 -2.04
N LEU A 250 -18.01 -6.55 -3.37
CA LEU A 250 -18.42 -7.71 -4.16
C LEU A 250 -17.38 -8.85 -4.08
N ALA A 251 -16.10 -8.53 -4.24
CA ALA A 251 -15.02 -9.51 -4.13
C ALA A 251 -14.99 -10.16 -2.74
N HIS A 252 -15.15 -9.37 -1.68
CA HIS A 252 -15.25 -9.89 -0.33
C HIS A 252 -16.47 -10.80 -0.11
N GLN A 253 -17.62 -10.46 -0.70
CA GLN A 253 -18.85 -11.27 -0.57
C GLN A 253 -18.75 -12.60 -1.33
N ILE A 254 -18.04 -12.64 -2.46
CA ILE A 254 -17.80 -13.86 -3.26
C ILE A 254 -16.66 -14.70 -2.66
N GLY A 255 -15.64 -14.06 -2.16
CA GLY A 255 -14.32 -14.58 -1.78
C GLY A 255 -13.26 -14.10 -2.77
N GLU A 256 -12.22 -13.46 -2.26
CA GLU A 256 -11.18 -12.80 -3.06
C GLU A 256 -10.42 -13.76 -3.98
N ASP A 257 -10.28 -15.01 -3.53
CA ASP A 257 -9.67 -16.12 -4.30
C ASP A 257 -10.61 -16.77 -5.35
N ARG A 258 -11.85 -16.31 -5.43
CA ARG A 258 -12.91 -16.92 -6.27
C ARG A 258 -13.37 -16.02 -7.40
N CYS A 259 -12.87 -14.79 -7.47
CA CYS A 259 -13.26 -13.83 -8.49
C CYS A 259 -12.05 -13.14 -9.09
N SER A 260 -12.23 -12.64 -10.31
CA SER A 260 -11.32 -11.75 -11.02
C SER A 260 -11.97 -10.38 -11.16
N ILE A 261 -11.20 -9.31 -10.93
CA ILE A 261 -11.70 -7.94 -10.96
C ILE A 261 -11.24 -7.25 -12.24
N PHE A 262 -12.19 -6.64 -12.93
CA PHE A 262 -11.94 -5.76 -14.06
C PHE A 262 -12.62 -4.42 -13.78
N SER A 263 -11.93 -3.35 -14.03
CA SER A 263 -12.42 -2.00 -13.75
C SER A 263 -12.04 -1.04 -14.83
N GLN A 264 -12.83 0.01 -14.94
CA GLN A 264 -12.60 1.11 -15.84
C GLN A 264 -13.04 2.42 -15.15
N ASP A 265 -12.26 3.47 -15.31
CA ASP A 265 -12.64 4.81 -14.87
C ASP A 265 -12.00 5.86 -15.78
N LEU A 266 -12.67 6.99 -15.96
CA LEU A 266 -12.16 8.10 -16.76
C LEU A 266 -11.10 8.92 -16.00
N SER A 267 -11.17 8.93 -14.67
CA SER A 267 -10.29 9.69 -13.81
C SER A 267 -9.01 8.91 -13.49
N GLU A 268 -7.86 9.43 -13.86
CA GLU A 268 -6.56 8.87 -13.47
C GLU A 268 -6.41 8.76 -11.95
N LYS A 269 -6.87 9.78 -11.21
CA LYS A 269 -6.86 9.78 -9.75
C LYS A 269 -7.74 8.69 -9.15
N SER A 270 -8.92 8.44 -9.72
CA SER A 270 -9.77 7.32 -9.31
C SER A 270 -9.06 5.99 -9.52
N SER A 271 -8.36 5.84 -10.63
CA SER A 271 -7.59 4.63 -10.94
C SER A 271 -6.43 4.42 -9.97
N GLU A 272 -5.72 5.48 -9.56
CA GLU A 272 -4.70 5.41 -8.52
C GLU A 272 -5.28 4.97 -7.17
N MET A 273 -6.43 5.55 -6.78
CA MET A 273 -7.13 5.19 -5.54
C MET A 273 -7.66 3.76 -5.56
N LEU A 274 -8.25 3.34 -6.68
CA LEU A 274 -8.70 1.97 -6.87
C LEU A 274 -7.52 1.00 -6.71
N ARG A 275 -6.38 1.33 -7.31
CA ARG A 275 -5.19 0.49 -7.23
C ARG A 275 -4.70 0.34 -5.79
N LEU A 276 -4.62 1.44 -5.04
CA LEU A 276 -4.30 1.40 -3.61
C LEU A 276 -5.28 0.50 -2.86
N ASN A 277 -6.57 0.64 -3.12
CA ASN A 277 -7.61 -0.15 -2.47
C ASN A 277 -7.47 -1.66 -2.77
N LEU A 278 -7.19 -2.03 -4.04
CA LEU A 278 -6.92 -3.41 -4.45
C LEU A 278 -5.72 -3.98 -3.70
N ILE A 279 -4.60 -3.27 -3.69
CA ILE A 279 -3.35 -3.70 -3.04
C ILE A 279 -3.57 -3.93 -1.54
N LEU A 280 -4.19 -2.99 -0.84
CA LEU A 280 -4.45 -3.10 0.59
C LEU A 280 -5.36 -4.30 0.93
N ASN A 281 -6.23 -4.68 0.00
CA ASN A 281 -7.14 -5.82 0.17
C ASN A 281 -6.64 -7.13 -0.49
N ASN A 282 -5.35 -7.24 -0.80
CA ASN A 282 -4.76 -8.44 -1.43
C ASN A 282 -5.37 -8.82 -2.78
N LEU A 283 -5.92 -7.88 -3.52
CA LEU A 283 -6.49 -8.08 -4.85
C LEU A 283 -5.55 -7.51 -5.91
N SER A 284 -5.39 -8.22 -7.01
CA SER A 284 -4.51 -7.84 -8.12
C SER A 284 -5.26 -7.77 -9.44
#